data_c7a6cbcecc17d1adbd52b4d98b72e8cb
#
_entry.id   c7a6cbcecc17d1adbd52b4d98b72e8cb
#
_cell.length_a   1.000
_cell.length_b   1.000
_cell.length_c   1.000
_cell.angle_alpha   90.00
_cell.angle_beta   90.00
_cell.angle_gamma   90.00
#
_symmetry.space_group_name_H-M   'P 1'
#
loop_
_entity.id
_entity.type
_entity.pdbx_description
1 polymer ?
#
loop_
_entity_poly.entity_id
_entity_poly.type
_entity_poly.pdbx_seq_one_letter_code
_entity_poly.pdbx_strand_id
1 'polypeptide(L)' 'MSKVTLSGHIEVPAVELAKITVALEKHMALTREEPGCIVFEVVQDPEEPTMFTVYEEFVD' A
#
# COMPACT_ATOMS: atom_id res chain seq x y z
N MET A 1 20.01 -14.60 -4.09
CA MET A 1 19.21 -13.39 -4.21
C MET A 1 18.53 -13.06 -2.89
N SER A 2 18.54 -11.79 -2.56
CA SER A 2 17.87 -11.33 -1.34
C SER A 2 16.47 -10.86 -1.65
N LYS A 3 15.66 -10.82 -0.64
CA LYS A 3 14.33 -10.26 -0.70
C LYS A 3 14.27 -9.09 0.27
N VAL A 4 13.73 -7.97 -0.18
CA VAL A 4 13.53 -6.78 0.66
C VAL A 4 12.07 -6.73 1.09
N THR A 5 11.85 -6.59 2.38
CA THR A 5 10.50 -6.50 2.96
C THR A 5 10.36 -5.14 3.64
N LEU A 6 9.29 -4.43 3.32
CA LEU A 6 8.97 -3.13 3.91
C LEU A 6 7.55 -3.17 4.46
N SER A 7 7.36 -2.56 5.62
CA SER A 7 6.02 -2.42 6.19
C SER A 7 5.90 -1.08 6.89
N GLY A 8 4.70 -0.56 6.94
CA GLY A 8 4.46 0.73 7.57
C GLY A 8 2.99 1.07 7.63
N HIS A 9 2.71 2.26 8.17
CA HIS A 9 1.35 2.76 8.29
C HIS A 9 1.23 4.12 7.62
N ILE A 10 0.06 4.38 7.03
CA ILE A 10 -0.27 5.67 6.45
C ILE A 10 -1.55 6.14 7.11
N GLU A 11 -1.56 7.38 7.61
CA GLU A 11 -2.76 8.01 8.12
C GLU A 11 -3.18 9.11 7.17
N VAL A 12 -4.44 9.12 6.76
CA VAL A 12 -4.99 10.10 5.81
C VAL A 12 -6.08 10.93 6.47
N PRO A 13 -6.20 12.22 6.09
CA PRO A 13 -7.31 13.03 6.57
C PRO A 13 -8.64 12.46 6.13
N ALA A 14 -9.61 12.42 7.03
CA ALA A 14 -10.92 11.85 6.74
C ALA A 14 -11.61 12.49 5.53
N VAL A 15 -11.42 13.81 5.35
CA VAL A 15 -12.02 14.53 4.24
C VAL A 15 -11.48 14.11 2.88
N GLU A 16 -10.31 13.48 2.84
CA GLU A 16 -9.68 13.06 1.59
C GLU A 16 -9.72 11.54 1.42
N LEU A 17 -10.38 10.83 2.32
CA LEU A 17 -10.36 9.38 2.34
C LEU A 17 -10.79 8.75 1.01
N ALA A 18 -11.91 9.18 0.44
CA ALA A 18 -12.40 8.61 -0.82
C ALA A 18 -11.42 8.84 -1.97
N LYS A 19 -10.87 10.04 -2.05
CA LYS A 19 -9.91 10.42 -3.10
C LYS A 19 -8.63 9.61 -2.99
N ILE A 20 -8.12 9.45 -1.78
CA ILE A 20 -6.88 8.72 -1.54
C ILE A 20 -7.07 7.23 -1.77
N THR A 21 -8.23 6.68 -1.42
CA THR A 21 -8.52 5.26 -1.67
C THR A 21 -8.43 4.94 -3.16
N VAL A 22 -8.99 5.80 -4.02
CA VAL A 22 -8.91 5.62 -5.47
C VAL A 22 -7.46 5.74 -5.96
N ALA A 23 -6.72 6.72 -5.44
CA ALA A 23 -5.32 6.91 -5.81
C ALA A 23 -4.45 5.71 -5.39
N LEU A 24 -4.71 5.15 -4.22
CA LEU A 24 -4.00 3.97 -3.73
C LEU A 24 -4.26 2.75 -4.61
N GLU A 25 -5.49 2.55 -5.07
CA GLU A 25 -5.81 1.45 -5.97
C GLU A 25 -5.01 1.51 -7.26
N LYS A 26 -4.89 2.70 -7.85
CA LYS A 26 -4.09 2.91 -9.05
C LYS A 26 -2.62 2.68 -8.77
N HIS A 27 -2.13 3.19 -7.67
CA HIS A 27 -0.73 3.03 -7.29
C HIS A 27 -0.37 1.57 -7.07
N MET A 28 -1.25 0.82 -6.42
CA MET A 28 -1.05 -0.61 -6.20
C MET A 28 -0.97 -1.37 -7.52
N ALA A 29 -1.87 -1.07 -8.45
CA ALA A 29 -1.87 -1.73 -9.75
C ALA A 29 -0.57 -1.48 -10.50
N LEU A 30 -0.10 -0.24 -10.53
CA LEU A 30 1.15 0.15 -11.21
C LEU A 30 2.36 -0.51 -10.54
N THR A 31 2.40 -0.52 -9.21
CA THR A 31 3.52 -1.10 -8.47
C THR A 31 3.60 -2.61 -8.67
N ARG A 32 2.46 -3.28 -8.71
CA ARG A 32 2.41 -4.73 -8.92
C ARG A 32 2.89 -5.14 -10.31
N GLU A 33 2.87 -4.23 -11.28
CA GLU A 33 3.37 -4.48 -12.62
C GLU A 33 4.89 -4.35 -12.71
N GLU A 34 5.55 -3.81 -11.70
CA GLU A 34 7.00 -3.67 -11.69
C GLU A 34 7.68 -5.03 -11.57
N PRO A 35 8.71 -5.30 -12.38
CA PRO A 35 9.34 -6.64 -12.42
C PRO A 35 9.90 -7.13 -11.09
N GLY A 36 10.31 -6.25 -10.20
CA GLY A 36 10.88 -6.65 -8.92
C GLY A 36 9.87 -6.81 -7.80
N CYS A 37 8.60 -6.51 -8.05
CA CYS A 37 7.58 -6.55 -7.01
C CYS A 37 7.05 -7.97 -6.82
N ILE A 38 7.23 -8.51 -5.61
CA ILE A 38 6.73 -9.83 -5.24
C ILE A 38 5.35 -9.70 -4.63
N VAL A 39 5.21 -8.80 -3.64
CA VAL A 39 3.96 -8.54 -2.94
C VAL A 39 3.83 -7.04 -2.70
N PHE A 40 2.66 -6.52 -2.91
CA PHE A 40 2.33 -5.15 -2.53
C PHE A 40 0.88 -5.14 -2.06
N GLU A 41 0.68 -4.88 -0.78
CA GLU A 41 -0.65 -4.86 -0.18
C GLU A 41 -0.87 -3.61 0.66
N VAL A 42 -2.06 -3.05 0.56
CA VAL A 42 -2.51 -1.93 1.39
C VAL A 42 -3.83 -2.34 2.00
N VAL A 43 -3.89 -2.34 3.33
CA VAL A 43 -5.08 -2.77 4.06
C VAL A 43 -5.60 -1.62 4.91
N GLN A 44 -6.87 -1.28 4.72
CA GLN A 44 -7.55 -0.28 5.53
C GLN A 44 -7.89 -0.89 6.89
N ASP A 45 -7.60 -0.15 7.97
CA ASP A 45 -7.93 -0.60 9.31
C ASP A 45 -9.45 -0.61 9.50
N PRO A 46 -10.04 -1.74 9.92
CA PRO A 46 -11.49 -1.81 10.11
C PRO A 46 -12.02 -0.95 11.24
N GLU A 47 -11.19 -0.62 12.23
CA GLU A 47 -11.58 0.22 13.36
C GLU A 47 -11.28 1.70 13.12
N GLU A 48 -10.23 1.99 12.34
CA GLU A 48 -9.85 3.35 11.99
C GLU A 48 -9.74 3.50 10.48
N PRO A 49 -10.83 3.86 9.80
CA PRO A 49 -10.85 3.94 8.32
C PRO A 49 -9.83 4.88 7.70
N THR A 50 -9.29 5.82 8.45
CA THR A 50 -8.26 6.74 7.97
C THR A 50 -6.85 6.17 8.07
N MET A 51 -6.70 4.98 8.65
CA MET A 51 -5.42 4.33 8.83
C MET A 51 -5.27 3.16 7.86
N PHE A 52 -4.13 3.11 7.17
CA PHE A 52 -3.82 2.03 6.24
C PHE A 52 -2.50 1.40 6.63
N THR A 53 -2.43 0.08 6.50
CA THR A 53 -1.19 -0.67 6.67
C THR A 53 -0.67 -1.05 5.31
N VAL A 54 0.61 -0.79 5.07
CA VAL A 54 1.28 -1.10 3.80
C VAL A 54 2.29 -2.21 4.03
N TYR A 55 2.28 -3.21 3.18
CA TYR A 55 3.25 -4.30 3.21
C TYR A 55 3.78 -4.55 1.81
N GLU A 56 5.09 -4.58 1.66
CA GLU A 56 5.76 -4.75 0.38
C GLU A 56 6.88 -5.78 0.46
N GLU A 57 7.04 -6.57 -0.60
CA GLU A 57 8.16 -7.47 -0.78
C GLU A 57 8.70 -7.28 -2.19
N PHE A 58 10.00 -7.06 -2.29
CA PHE A 58 10.67 -6.85 -3.56
C PHE A 58 11.89 -7.76 -3.68
N VAL A 59 12.23 -8.09 -4.92
CA VAL A 59 13.51 -8.74 -5.23
C VAL A 59 14.59 -7.67 -5.10
N ASP A 60 15.66 -8.03 -4.42
CA ASP A 60 16.82 -7.14 -4.25
C ASP A 60 17.58 -6.97 -5.58
#